data_ee326473f3da2f196097473ffc39ed96
#
_entry.id   ee326473f3da2f196097473ffc39ed96
#
_cell.length_a   1.000
_cell.length_b   1.000
_cell.length_c   1.000
_cell.angle_alpha   90.00
_cell.angle_beta   90.00
_cell.angle_gamma   90.00
#
_symmetry.space_group_name_H-M   'P 1'
#
loop_
_entity.id
_entity.type
_entity.pdbx_description
1 polymer ?
#
loop_
_entity_poly.entity_id
_entity_poly.type
_entity_poly.pdbx_seq_one_letter_code
_entity_poly.pdbx_strand_id
1 'polypeptide(L)'
;YLKDGINNILSNPDVEESTKDYIRKSFGKVAERNGGVNGFYGTLDLRLAKKFQFYKKHSLELSVDIFNVLNMLNKDWGAGHNLGKQNIYSIKSFDAEKKQYVYNVNKNTGVSNMNGNPWQIQIGVRYKF
;
A
#
# COMPACT_ATOMS: atom_id res chain seq x y z
N TYR A 1 -1.41 -27.56 -5.50
CA TYR A 1 -1.73 -26.38 -6.32
C TYR A 1 -2.31 -25.21 -5.49
N LEU A 2 -3.33 -25.41 -4.62
CA LEU A 2 -3.88 -24.33 -3.78
C LEU A 2 -2.87 -23.86 -2.73
N LYS A 3 -2.06 -24.76 -2.21
CA LYS A 3 -0.98 -24.43 -1.26
C LYS A 3 0.07 -23.51 -1.85
N ASP A 4 0.35 -23.58 -3.14
CA ASP A 4 1.41 -22.81 -3.79
C ASP A 4 1.07 -21.30 -3.81
N GLY A 5 -0.18 -20.96 -4.12
CA GLY A 5 -0.64 -19.56 -4.10
C GLY A 5 -0.59 -18.94 -2.70
N ILE A 6 -0.94 -19.72 -1.67
CA ILE A 6 -0.85 -19.26 -0.28
C ILE A 6 0.61 -19.16 0.16
N ASN A 7 1.45 -20.14 -0.20
CA ASN A 7 2.87 -20.10 0.12
C ASN A 7 3.57 -18.88 -0.48
N ASN A 8 3.18 -18.43 -1.69
CA ASN A 8 3.69 -17.20 -2.28
C ASN A 8 3.39 -15.97 -1.41
N ILE A 9 2.18 -15.90 -0.83
CA ILE A 9 1.83 -14.82 0.10
C ILE A 9 2.64 -14.92 1.39
N LEU A 10 2.74 -16.12 1.96
CA LEU A 10 3.45 -16.34 3.22
C LEU A 10 4.96 -16.10 3.12
N SER A 11 5.56 -16.31 1.94
CA SER A 11 6.99 -16.11 1.69
C SER A 11 7.34 -14.70 1.24
N ASN A 12 6.35 -13.85 0.90
CA ASN A 12 6.62 -12.50 0.44
C ASN A 12 7.05 -11.61 1.63
N PRO A 13 8.24 -10.98 1.57
CA PRO A 13 8.74 -10.10 2.63
C PRO A 13 7.91 -8.84 2.81
N ASP A 14 7.24 -8.36 1.74
CA ASP A 14 6.44 -7.13 1.77
C ASP A 14 5.07 -7.32 2.42
N VAL A 15 4.68 -8.55 2.73
CA VAL A 15 3.43 -8.85 3.43
C VAL A 15 3.65 -8.80 4.93
N GLU A 16 2.83 -8.01 5.61
CA GLU A 16 2.84 -7.88 7.06
C GLU A 16 2.69 -9.22 7.79
N GLU A 17 3.47 -9.41 8.85
CA GLU A 17 3.46 -10.66 9.60
C GLU A 17 2.11 -10.94 10.27
N SER A 18 1.39 -9.90 10.69
CA SER A 18 0.00 -10.00 11.19
C SER A 18 -0.95 -10.64 10.17
N THR A 19 -0.80 -10.28 8.90
CA THR A 19 -1.56 -10.87 7.79
C THR A 19 -1.17 -12.33 7.56
N LYS A 20 0.12 -12.65 7.61
CA LYS A 20 0.61 -14.03 7.49
C LYS A 20 0.08 -14.90 8.61
N ASP A 21 0.08 -14.41 9.85
CA ASP A 21 -0.45 -15.11 11.01
C ASP A 21 -1.95 -15.34 10.90
N TYR A 22 -2.70 -14.36 10.42
CA TYR A 22 -4.11 -14.53 10.16
C TYR A 22 -4.37 -15.63 9.13
N ILE A 23 -3.62 -15.65 8.02
CA ILE A 23 -3.72 -16.70 7.00
C ILE A 23 -3.40 -18.08 7.58
N ARG A 24 -2.31 -18.20 8.37
CA ARG A 24 -1.91 -19.46 9.02
C ARG A 24 -3.01 -19.97 9.96
N LYS A 25 -3.60 -19.10 10.76
CA LYS A 25 -4.68 -19.44 11.72
C LYS A 25 -5.99 -19.81 11.04
N SER A 26 -6.27 -19.21 9.89
CA SER A 26 -7.50 -19.44 9.11
C SER A 26 -7.40 -20.63 8.16
N PHE A 27 -6.23 -21.26 8.03
CA PHE A 27 -6.02 -22.35 7.10
C PHE A 27 -6.86 -23.57 7.45
N GLY A 28 -7.66 -24.05 6.49
CA GLY A 28 -8.56 -25.18 6.68
C GLY A 28 -9.81 -24.89 7.51
N LYS A 29 -10.09 -23.62 7.81
CA LYS A 29 -11.28 -23.15 8.53
C LYS A 29 -12.00 -22.08 7.74
N VAL A 30 -13.20 -21.72 8.16
CA VAL A 30 -13.88 -20.52 7.66
C VAL A 30 -13.15 -19.31 8.24
N ALA A 31 -12.65 -18.44 7.34
CA ALA A 31 -11.95 -17.24 7.75
C ALA A 31 -12.89 -16.27 8.49
N GLU A 32 -12.42 -15.71 9.58
CA GLU A 32 -13.16 -14.73 10.35
C GLU A 32 -13.25 -13.40 9.58
N ARG A 33 -14.45 -12.81 9.58
CA ARG A 33 -14.68 -11.53 8.90
C ARG A 33 -13.85 -10.43 9.59
N ASN A 34 -13.08 -9.65 8.80
CA ASN A 34 -12.22 -8.58 9.31
C ASN A 34 -11.16 -9.05 10.33
N GLY A 35 -10.77 -10.32 10.30
CA GLY A 35 -9.78 -10.88 11.22
C GLY A 35 -8.33 -10.48 10.91
N GLY A 36 -8.05 -9.92 9.72
CA GLY A 36 -6.74 -9.39 9.36
C GLY A 36 -6.65 -7.89 9.60
N VAL A 37 -5.52 -7.42 10.10
CA VAL A 37 -5.23 -6.00 10.31
C VAL A 37 -4.00 -5.61 9.49
N ASN A 38 -4.10 -4.52 8.72
CA ASN A 38 -2.95 -3.98 8.00
C ASN A 38 -1.98 -3.30 8.98
N GLY A 39 -0.69 -3.28 8.63
CA GLY A 39 0.33 -2.60 9.39
C GLY A 39 0.07 -1.09 9.52
N PHE A 40 0.55 -0.52 10.60
CA PHE A 40 0.51 0.93 10.82
C PHE A 40 1.55 1.61 9.94
N TYR A 41 1.17 2.73 9.34
CA TYR A 41 2.11 3.66 8.71
C TYR A 41 1.71 5.10 9.03
N GLY A 42 2.68 5.99 9.04
CA GLY A 42 2.47 7.41 9.27
C GLY A 42 3.18 8.24 8.21
N THR A 43 2.64 9.39 7.86
CA THR A 43 3.24 10.37 6.95
C THR A 43 3.66 11.61 7.74
N LEU A 44 4.70 12.27 7.27
CA LEU A 44 5.16 13.55 7.79
C LEU A 44 5.21 14.56 6.66
N ASP A 45 4.49 15.66 6.82
CA ASP A 45 4.52 16.76 5.86
C ASP A 45 5.24 17.95 6.48
N LEU A 46 6.03 18.66 5.65
CA LEU A 46 6.78 19.83 6.06
C LEU A 46 6.39 21.01 5.19
N ARG A 47 6.06 22.12 5.83
CA ARG A 47 5.83 23.40 5.16
C ARG A 47 6.80 24.46 5.64
N LEU A 48 7.51 25.06 4.70
CA LEU A 48 8.35 26.22 4.90
C LEU A 48 7.75 27.40 4.14
N ALA A 49 7.55 28.53 4.82
CA ALA A 49 7.04 29.74 4.19
C ALA A 49 7.82 30.98 4.68
N LYS A 50 8.16 31.86 3.76
CA LYS A 50 8.80 33.13 4.06
C LYS A 50 8.09 34.26 3.35
N LYS A 51 7.67 35.26 4.16
CA LYS A 51 7.07 36.48 3.64
C LYS A 51 8.10 37.59 3.63
N PHE A 52 8.21 38.28 2.52
CA PHE A 52 9.03 39.46 2.29
C PHE A 52 8.11 40.66 2.09
N GLN A 53 8.30 41.72 2.83
CA GLN A 53 7.56 42.95 2.65
C GLN A 53 8.48 44.00 2.01
N PHE A 54 8.11 44.50 0.84
CA PHE A 54 8.98 45.39 0.07
C PHE A 54 8.57 46.87 0.24
N TYR A 55 7.30 47.17 0.17
CA TYR A 55 6.82 48.54 0.21
C TYR A 55 5.39 48.56 0.75
N LYS A 56 5.12 49.44 1.70
CA LYS A 56 3.82 49.66 2.41
C LYS A 56 2.79 48.50 2.34
N LYS A 57 2.20 48.25 1.17
CA LYS A 57 1.16 47.24 0.98
C LYS A 57 1.64 45.99 0.15
N HIS A 58 2.84 46.07 -0.43
CA HIS A 58 3.33 45.00 -1.31
C HIS A 58 4.10 43.97 -0.51
N SER A 59 3.73 42.70 -0.66
CA SER A 59 4.45 41.59 -0.04
C SER A 59 4.51 40.39 -0.98
N LEU A 60 5.60 39.66 -0.90
CA LEU A 60 5.84 38.41 -1.59
C LEU A 60 5.97 37.30 -0.54
N GLU A 61 5.21 36.26 -0.67
CA GLU A 61 5.32 35.05 0.14
C GLU A 61 5.80 33.90 -0.74
N LEU A 62 6.90 33.29 -0.35
CA LEU A 62 7.42 32.06 -0.94
C LEU A 62 7.12 30.93 0.00
N SER A 63 6.57 29.83 -0.52
CA SER A 63 6.32 28.61 0.26
C SER A 63 6.86 27.38 -0.46
N VAL A 64 7.35 26.43 0.33
CA VAL A 64 7.74 25.10 -0.11
C VAL A 64 7.02 24.12 0.79
N ASP A 65 6.18 23.30 0.20
CA ASP A 65 5.46 22.21 0.88
C ASP A 65 6.07 20.88 0.42
N ILE A 66 6.52 20.08 1.37
CA ILE A 66 7.06 18.75 1.12
C ILE A 66 6.11 17.75 1.77
N PHE A 67 5.41 16.98 0.95
CA PHE A 67 4.48 15.95 1.41
C PHE A 67 5.22 14.63 1.54
N ASN A 68 4.91 13.88 2.59
CA ASN A 68 5.47 12.58 2.88
C ASN A 68 7.02 12.57 2.90
N VAL A 69 7.60 13.44 3.72
CA VAL A 69 9.06 13.58 3.89
C VAL A 69 9.72 12.24 4.27
N LEU A 70 9.03 11.40 5.03
CA LEU A 70 9.56 10.09 5.41
C LEU A 70 9.82 9.22 4.18
N ASN A 71 8.92 9.24 3.21
CA ASN A 71 9.09 8.49 1.96
C ASN A 71 10.21 9.06 1.06
N MET A 72 10.47 10.38 1.15
CA MET A 72 11.60 11.01 0.47
C MET A 72 12.95 10.52 1.03
N LEU A 73 13.02 10.28 2.33
CA LEU A 73 14.22 9.79 3.00
C LEU A 73 14.45 8.30 2.79
N ASN A 74 13.37 7.52 2.83
CA ASN A 74 13.39 6.09 2.58
C ASN A 74 12.08 5.67 1.93
N LYS A 75 12.15 4.99 0.77
CA LYS A 75 11.00 4.52 -0.02
C LYS A 75 10.00 3.64 0.77
N ASP A 76 10.47 2.99 1.82
CA ASP A 76 9.66 2.09 2.65
C ASP A 76 9.02 2.80 3.85
N TRP A 77 9.40 4.05 4.11
CA TRP A 77 8.80 4.87 5.15
C TRP A 77 7.64 5.70 4.58
N GLY A 78 6.68 6.02 5.42
CA GLY A 78 5.50 6.78 5.01
C GLY A 78 4.64 6.06 3.96
N ALA A 79 4.78 4.74 3.85
CA ALA A 79 4.04 3.89 2.94
C ALA A 79 3.45 2.70 3.69
N GLY A 80 2.16 2.47 3.49
CA GLY A 80 1.49 1.27 3.98
C GLY A 80 1.41 0.23 2.87
N HIS A 81 1.53 -1.02 3.24
CA HIS A 81 1.39 -2.13 2.32
C HIS A 81 0.17 -2.96 2.69
N ASN A 82 -0.61 -3.36 1.69
CA ASN A 82 -1.70 -4.30 1.87
C ASN A 82 -1.75 -5.29 0.70
N LEU A 83 -2.34 -6.44 0.94
CA LEU A 83 -2.50 -7.46 -0.10
C LEU A 83 -3.52 -7.08 -1.17
N GLY A 84 -4.44 -6.15 -0.85
CA GLY A 84 -5.60 -5.93 -1.68
C GLY A 84 -6.41 -7.23 -1.88
N LYS A 85 -7.20 -7.27 -2.94
CA LYS A 85 -7.97 -8.45 -3.29
C LYS A 85 -7.07 -9.45 -4.02
N GLN A 86 -6.84 -10.61 -3.41
CA GLN A 86 -6.04 -11.71 -3.99
C GLN A 86 -6.95 -12.77 -4.62
N ASN A 87 -6.78 -13.00 -5.91
CA ASN A 87 -7.38 -14.14 -6.60
C ASN A 87 -6.35 -15.28 -6.67
N ILE A 88 -6.38 -16.16 -5.70
CA ILE A 88 -5.40 -17.26 -5.57
C ILE A 88 -5.57 -18.30 -6.67
N TYR A 89 -6.81 -18.54 -7.10
CA TYR A 89 -7.13 -19.49 -8.15
C TYR A 89 -8.36 -19.05 -8.96
N SER A 90 -8.46 -19.59 -10.16
CA SER A 90 -9.64 -19.47 -11.01
C SER A 90 -10.01 -20.85 -11.56
N ILE A 91 -11.28 -21.08 -11.85
CA ILE A 91 -11.74 -22.30 -12.51
C ILE A 91 -11.29 -22.22 -13.96
N LYS A 92 -10.53 -23.21 -14.42
CA LYS A 92 -10.08 -23.33 -15.80
C LYS A 92 -11.08 -24.11 -16.66
N SER A 93 -11.53 -25.25 -16.18
CA SER A 93 -12.45 -26.16 -16.88
C SER A 93 -13.10 -27.15 -15.92
N PHE A 94 -14.07 -27.90 -16.40
CA PHE A 94 -14.64 -29.05 -15.73
C PHE A 94 -14.23 -30.33 -16.46
N ASP A 95 -13.61 -31.24 -15.74
CA ASP A 95 -13.28 -32.57 -16.23
C ASP A 95 -14.49 -33.49 -16.01
N ALA A 96 -15.22 -33.81 -17.10
CA ALA A 96 -16.42 -34.62 -17.05
C ALA A 96 -16.16 -36.08 -16.70
N GLU A 97 -14.97 -36.64 -17.05
CA GLU A 97 -14.63 -38.00 -16.76
C GLU A 97 -14.35 -38.22 -15.27
N LYS A 98 -13.61 -37.29 -14.68
CA LYS A 98 -13.26 -37.29 -13.24
C LYS A 98 -14.29 -36.60 -12.36
N LYS A 99 -15.30 -35.96 -12.97
CA LYS A 99 -16.36 -35.18 -12.29
C LYS A 99 -15.77 -34.13 -11.32
N GLN A 100 -14.72 -33.43 -11.72
CA GLN A 100 -14.05 -32.43 -10.88
C GLN A 100 -13.64 -31.18 -11.65
N TYR A 101 -13.54 -30.04 -10.94
CA TYR A 101 -13.06 -28.79 -11.51
C TYR A 101 -11.52 -28.78 -11.62
N VAL A 102 -11.04 -28.30 -12.74
CA VAL A 102 -9.62 -28.02 -12.96
C VAL A 102 -9.38 -26.54 -12.64
N TYR A 103 -8.43 -26.27 -11.77
CA TYR A 103 -8.11 -24.92 -11.33
C TYR A 103 -6.81 -24.44 -11.97
N ASN A 104 -6.77 -23.14 -12.26
CA ASN A 104 -5.56 -22.41 -12.60
C ASN A 104 -5.10 -21.64 -11.38
N VAL A 105 -3.86 -21.81 -10.96
CA VAL A 105 -3.27 -21.10 -9.82
C VAL A 105 -2.61 -19.82 -10.32
N ASN A 106 -2.97 -18.71 -9.69
CA ASN A 106 -2.34 -17.42 -9.99
C ASN A 106 -0.94 -17.38 -9.37
N LYS A 107 0.08 -17.27 -10.22
CA LYS A 107 1.48 -17.20 -9.79
C LYS A 107 1.89 -15.83 -9.24
N ASN A 108 1.07 -14.80 -9.47
CA ASN A 108 1.33 -13.43 -9.02
C ASN A 108 0.63 -13.09 -7.70
N THR A 109 0.32 -14.09 -6.89
CA THR A 109 -0.22 -13.89 -5.54
C THR A 109 0.85 -13.41 -4.57
N GLY A 110 0.45 -12.70 -3.55
CA GLY A 110 1.37 -12.16 -2.52
C GLY A 110 2.00 -10.82 -2.89
N VAL A 111 1.57 -10.19 -3.99
CA VAL A 111 1.99 -8.81 -4.31
C VAL A 111 1.30 -7.85 -3.36
N SER A 112 2.10 -7.10 -2.63
CA SER A 112 1.66 -6.02 -1.76
C SER A 112 1.48 -4.74 -2.56
N ASN A 113 0.38 -4.05 -2.33
CA ASN A 113 0.13 -2.74 -2.93
C ASN A 113 0.51 -1.65 -1.93
N MET A 114 1.23 -0.64 -2.40
CA MET A 114 1.54 0.53 -1.61
C MET A 114 0.25 1.34 -1.37
N ASN A 115 -0.06 1.60 -0.11
CA ASN A 115 -1.08 2.55 0.31
C ASN A 115 -0.41 3.88 0.65
N GLY A 116 -0.94 4.95 0.12
CA GLY A 116 -0.43 6.30 0.32
C GLY A 116 0.20 6.87 -0.95
N ASN A 117 0.48 8.16 -0.90
CA ASN A 117 1.12 8.86 -2.01
C ASN A 117 2.65 8.87 -1.79
N PRO A 118 3.44 8.72 -2.85
CA PRO A 118 4.86 8.99 -2.77
C PRO A 118 5.11 10.44 -2.37
N TRP A 119 6.33 10.77 -1.97
CA TRP A 119 6.69 12.12 -1.64
C TRP A 119 6.45 13.08 -2.81
N GLN A 120 6.06 14.31 -2.48
CA GLN A 120 5.80 15.36 -3.46
C GLN A 120 6.33 16.69 -2.92
N ILE A 121 6.81 17.56 -3.80
CA ILE A 121 7.19 18.92 -3.46
C ILE A 121 6.32 19.90 -4.24
N GLN A 122 5.76 20.86 -3.53
CA GLN A 122 5.00 21.97 -4.10
C GLN A 122 5.69 23.28 -3.74
N ILE A 123 5.92 24.14 -4.74
CA ILE A 123 6.46 25.49 -4.55
C ILE A 123 5.34 26.48 -4.84
N GLY A 124 5.11 27.36 -3.89
CA GLY A 124 4.10 28.41 -3.99
C GLY A 124 4.71 29.80 -3.94
N VAL A 125 4.21 30.68 -4.79
CA VAL A 125 4.53 32.12 -4.79
C VAL A 125 3.24 32.91 -4.70
N ARG A 126 3.13 33.75 -3.68
CA ARG A 126 1.97 34.63 -3.50
C ARG A 126 2.41 36.08 -3.42
N TYR A 127 1.93 36.88 -4.32
CA TYR A 127 2.14 38.32 -4.30
C TYR A 127 0.85 39.04 -3.83
N LYS A 128 1.05 39.97 -2.93
CA LYS A 128 -0.03 40.82 -2.38
C LYS A 128 0.31 42.28 -2.67
N PHE A 129 -0.66 43.04 -3.14
CA PHE A 129 -0.57 44.48 -3.46
C PHE A 129 -1.64 45.26 -2.72
#